data_36f8bfa534d80468a0ce9656078ad807
#
_entry.id   36f8bfa534d80468a0ce9656078ad807
#
_cell.length_a   1.000
_cell.length_b   1.000
_cell.length_c   1.000
_cell.angle_alpha   90.00
_cell.angle_beta   90.00
_cell.angle_gamma   90.00
#
_symmetry.space_group_name_H-M   'P 1'
#
loop_
_entity.id
_entity.type
_entity.pdbx_description
1 polymer ?
#
loop_
_entity_poly.entity_id
_entity_poly.type
_entity_poly.pdbx_seq_one_letter_code
_entity_poly.pdbx_strand_id
1 'polypeptide(L)'
;MRPSGWMLATVALVAPLTGCRSNTCQDLAEVYADVAKKSRPCMESAPLAPIDPNRCEQNLQQCAGRDLEQLDYQVDCYQKLDTCQPEQRASFLDAVSDCDGYFISNTCEAAIY
;
A
#
# COMPACT_ATOMS: atom_id res chain seq x y z
N MET A 1 24.15 8.19 54.70
CA MET A 1 23.76 8.09 54.18
C MET A 1 23.35 7.92 53.19
N ARG A 2 23.00 7.72 52.58
CA ARG A 2 22.66 7.54 51.59
C ARG A 2 22.11 7.29 50.75
N PRO A 3 21.75 7.18 50.13
CA PRO A 3 21.25 6.85 49.35
C PRO A 3 20.75 6.95 48.44
N SER A 4 20.51 6.80 47.76
CA SER A 4 20.12 7.05 46.88
C SER A 4 19.57 6.44 46.04
N GLY A 5 18.84 6.17 45.88
CA GLY A 5 18.26 5.40 45.16
C GLY A 5 17.85 5.81 43.87
N TRP A 6 18.24 5.58 43.06
CA TRP A 6 17.94 5.92 41.98
C TRP A 6 17.44 5.16 41.15
N MET A 7 16.58 5.04 40.81
CA MET A 7 15.97 4.50 40.02
C MET A 7 15.94 4.98 38.80
N LEU A 8 16.21 4.55 38.05
CA LEU A 8 16.15 4.84 36.86
C LEU A 8 15.09 4.32 36.23
N ALA A 9 14.16 4.85 35.95
CA ALA A 9 13.10 4.42 35.26
C ALA A 9 13.44 4.30 33.87
N THR A 10 13.59 3.23 33.43
CA THR A 10 13.83 3.08 32.14
C THR A 10 12.59 2.98 31.46
N VAL A 11 12.22 3.84 30.70
CA VAL A 11 11.07 3.77 29.95
C VAL A 11 11.36 3.07 28.70
N ALA A 12 10.89 1.95 28.58
CA ALA A 12 11.05 1.24 27.40
C ALA A 12 10.05 1.73 26.42
N LEU A 13 10.45 2.40 25.42
CA LEU A 13 9.61 2.77 24.47
C LEU A 13 9.34 1.71 23.60
N VAL A 14 8.28 1.13 23.60
CA VAL A 14 7.92 0.14 22.70
C VAL A 14 7.31 0.81 21.54
N ALA A 15 7.96 0.85 20.50
CA ALA A 15 7.38 1.34 19.29
C ALA A 15 6.28 0.39 18.88
N PRO A 16 5.12 0.84 18.72
CA PRO A 16 4.05 -0.03 18.32
C PRO A 16 4.30 -0.47 16.91
N LEU A 17 4.39 -1.74 16.75
CA LEU A 17 4.57 -2.29 15.45
C LEU A 17 3.25 -2.51 14.79
N THR A 18 2.24 -1.86 15.26
CA THR A 18 0.94 -2.05 14.70
C THR A 18 0.77 -1.30 13.41
N GLY A 19 1.75 -0.51 13.03
CA GLY A 19 1.59 0.36 11.90
C GLY A 19 1.47 -0.32 10.57
N CYS A 20 2.09 -1.46 10.36
CA CYS A 20 2.14 -2.05 9.05
C CYS A 20 0.79 -2.43 8.48
N ARG A 21 -0.07 -3.00 9.28
CA ARG A 21 -1.37 -3.41 8.80
C ARG A 21 -2.35 -2.28 8.67
N SER A 22 -2.28 -1.34 9.61
CA SER A 22 -3.21 -0.23 9.58
C SER A 22 -2.93 0.73 8.45
N ASN A 23 -1.74 0.66 7.85
CA ASN A 23 -1.37 1.55 6.78
C ASN A 23 -1.56 0.97 5.39
N THR A 24 -1.84 -0.33 5.28
CA THR A 24 -1.99 -0.97 3.97
C THR A 24 -3.02 -0.29 3.09
N CYS A 25 -4.17 0.01 3.63
CA CYS A 25 -5.24 0.66 2.85
C CYS A 25 -4.89 2.07 2.44
N GLN A 26 -4.23 2.81 3.32
CA GLN A 26 -3.76 4.15 3.01
C GLN A 26 -2.70 4.10 1.92
N ASP A 27 -1.76 3.19 2.04
CA ASP A 27 -0.68 3.03 1.06
C ASP A 27 -1.24 2.64 -0.30
N LEU A 28 -2.24 1.75 -0.33
CA LEU A 28 -2.90 1.39 -1.58
C LEU A 28 -3.60 2.59 -2.21
N ALA A 29 -4.34 3.35 -1.41
CA ALA A 29 -5.05 4.52 -1.92
C ALA A 29 -4.07 5.56 -2.47
N GLU A 30 -2.98 5.79 -1.77
CA GLU A 30 -1.96 6.74 -2.19
C GLU A 30 -1.25 6.30 -3.46
N VAL A 31 -0.90 5.02 -3.54
CA VAL A 31 -0.16 4.53 -4.70
C VAL A 31 -1.07 4.47 -5.93
N TYR A 32 -2.35 4.17 -5.76
CA TYR A 32 -3.29 4.21 -6.89
C TYR A 32 -3.47 5.64 -7.41
N ALA A 33 -3.53 6.61 -6.49
CA ALA A 33 -3.59 8.02 -6.89
C ALA A 33 -2.30 8.45 -7.60
N ASP A 34 -1.16 7.94 -7.15
CA ASP A 34 0.13 8.23 -7.76
C ASP A 34 0.22 7.64 -9.18
N VAL A 35 -0.28 6.43 -9.37
CA VAL A 35 -0.34 5.81 -10.70
C VAL A 35 -1.23 6.65 -11.63
N ALA A 36 -2.36 7.14 -11.12
CA ALA A 36 -3.22 8.02 -11.89
C ALA A 36 -2.46 9.26 -12.36
N LYS A 37 -1.68 9.85 -11.46
CA LYS A 37 -0.89 11.04 -11.79
C LYS A 37 0.19 10.71 -12.81
N LYS A 38 0.89 9.61 -12.62
CA LYS A 38 1.96 9.17 -13.52
C LYS A 38 1.44 8.83 -14.93
N SER A 39 0.18 8.43 -15.02
CA SER A 39 -0.43 8.04 -16.30
C SER A 39 -0.90 9.22 -17.14
N ARG A 40 -1.11 10.38 -16.53
CA ARG A 40 -1.73 11.53 -17.21
C ARG A 40 -1.06 11.97 -18.52
N PRO A 41 0.25 11.96 -18.63
CA PRO A 41 0.86 12.36 -19.90
C PRO A 41 0.51 11.44 -21.07
N CYS A 42 0.04 10.22 -20.79
CA CYS A 42 -0.25 9.23 -21.82
C CYS A 42 -1.72 8.94 -22.04
N MET A 43 -2.56 9.23 -21.06
CA MET A 43 -3.96 8.83 -21.12
C MET A 43 -4.84 9.72 -20.25
N GLU A 44 -6.08 9.87 -20.66
CA GLU A 44 -7.02 10.70 -19.92
C GLU A 44 -7.60 9.97 -18.70
N SER A 45 -7.83 8.68 -18.85
CA SER A 45 -8.40 7.88 -17.75
C SER A 45 -7.33 7.10 -17.04
N ALA A 46 -7.37 7.11 -15.72
CA ALA A 46 -6.42 6.35 -14.92
C ALA A 46 -6.61 4.85 -15.17
N PRO A 47 -5.51 4.09 -15.25
CA PRO A 47 -5.59 2.64 -15.47
C PRO A 47 -6.12 1.85 -14.28
N LEU A 48 -6.09 2.46 -13.09
CA LEU A 48 -6.58 1.81 -11.88
C LEU A 48 -7.70 2.66 -11.28
N ALA A 49 -8.76 2.00 -10.84
CA ALA A 49 -9.85 2.70 -10.17
C ALA A 49 -9.40 3.13 -8.77
N PRO A 50 -9.85 4.29 -8.29
CA PRO A 50 -9.48 4.75 -6.95
C PRO A 50 -9.96 3.78 -5.87
N ILE A 51 -9.20 3.67 -4.80
CA ILE A 51 -9.55 2.85 -3.65
C ILE A 51 -10.07 3.76 -2.55
N ASP A 52 -11.17 3.33 -1.92
CA ASP A 52 -11.66 3.99 -0.72
C ASP A 52 -10.94 3.39 0.48
N PRO A 53 -10.02 4.12 1.12
CA PRO A 53 -9.26 3.57 2.23
C PRO A 53 -10.12 3.20 3.43
N ASN A 54 -11.25 3.87 3.63
CA ASN A 54 -12.13 3.56 4.74
C ASN A 54 -12.82 2.22 4.55
N ARG A 55 -13.32 1.96 3.36
CA ARG A 55 -13.92 0.67 3.04
C ARG A 55 -12.89 -0.44 3.16
N CYS A 56 -11.71 -0.20 2.64
CA CYS A 56 -10.62 -1.15 2.73
C CYS A 56 -10.31 -1.50 4.19
N GLU A 57 -10.16 -0.49 5.05
CA GLU A 57 -9.86 -0.71 6.46
C GLU A 57 -10.95 -1.49 7.18
N GLN A 58 -12.20 -1.20 6.89
CA GLN A 58 -13.32 -1.88 7.52
C GLN A 58 -13.36 -3.37 7.17
N ASN A 59 -12.86 -3.72 6.01
CA ASN A 59 -12.94 -5.08 5.50
C ASN A 59 -11.60 -5.81 5.42
N LEU A 60 -10.54 -5.19 5.90
CA LEU A 60 -9.20 -5.74 5.79
C LEU A 60 -9.03 -7.10 6.47
N GLN A 61 -9.84 -7.38 7.50
CA GLN A 61 -9.80 -8.65 8.18
C GLN A 61 -10.24 -9.82 7.29
N GLN A 62 -10.86 -9.55 6.16
CA GLN A 62 -11.19 -10.58 5.18
C GLN A 62 -9.95 -11.06 4.43
N CYS A 63 -8.86 -10.35 4.56
CA CYS A 63 -7.61 -10.67 3.90
C CYS A 63 -6.72 -11.50 4.82
N ALA A 64 -6.21 -12.61 4.33
CA ALA A 64 -5.28 -13.44 5.08
C ALA A 64 -3.89 -12.77 5.10
N GLY A 65 -3.01 -13.27 5.95
CA GLY A 65 -1.64 -12.75 6.02
C GLY A 65 -0.91 -12.79 4.69
N ARG A 66 -1.16 -13.83 3.89
CA ARG A 66 -0.57 -13.93 2.57
C ARG A 66 -1.08 -12.83 1.63
N ASP A 67 -2.37 -12.50 1.74
CA ASP A 67 -2.94 -11.42 0.93
C ASP A 67 -2.28 -10.09 1.29
N LEU A 68 -2.05 -9.85 2.57
CA LEU A 68 -1.41 -8.62 3.02
C LEU A 68 0.02 -8.50 2.48
N GLU A 69 0.74 -9.62 2.41
CA GLU A 69 2.07 -9.63 1.81
C GLU A 69 1.98 -9.27 0.33
N GLN A 70 1.04 -9.84 -0.40
CA GLN A 70 0.87 -9.56 -1.82
C GLN A 70 0.50 -8.09 -2.05
N LEU A 71 -0.33 -7.53 -1.19
CA LEU A 71 -0.68 -6.11 -1.28
C LEU A 71 0.54 -5.22 -1.06
N ASP A 72 1.42 -5.59 -0.12
CA ASP A 72 2.65 -4.84 0.09
C ASP A 72 3.56 -4.88 -1.14
N TYR A 73 3.64 -6.04 -1.80
CA TYR A 73 4.39 -6.15 -3.05
C TYR A 73 3.77 -5.30 -4.16
N GLN A 74 2.45 -5.25 -4.24
CA GLN A 74 1.77 -4.40 -5.20
C GLN A 74 2.10 -2.92 -4.95
N VAL A 75 2.00 -2.49 -3.71
CA VAL A 75 2.33 -1.10 -3.34
C VAL A 75 3.75 -0.76 -3.77
N ASP A 76 4.70 -1.62 -3.42
CA ASP A 76 6.10 -1.41 -3.76
C ASP A 76 6.30 -1.34 -5.29
N CYS A 77 5.64 -2.23 -6.01
CA CYS A 77 5.71 -2.27 -7.46
C CYS A 77 5.19 -0.98 -8.09
N TYR A 78 4.01 -0.54 -7.66
CA TYR A 78 3.42 0.69 -8.21
C TYR A 78 4.25 1.93 -7.88
N GLN A 79 4.86 1.95 -6.70
CA GLN A 79 5.71 3.08 -6.31
C GLN A 79 6.93 3.24 -7.23
N LYS A 80 7.38 2.15 -7.81
CA LYS A 80 8.58 2.15 -8.66
C LYS A 80 8.28 2.51 -10.11
N LEU A 81 7.03 2.69 -10.48
CA LEU A 81 6.70 3.06 -11.84
C LEU A 81 7.18 4.46 -12.17
N ASP A 82 7.71 4.62 -13.36
CA ASP A 82 8.11 5.93 -13.85
C ASP A 82 6.89 6.65 -14.42
N THR A 83 6.97 7.96 -14.55
CA THR A 83 5.93 8.73 -15.21
C THR A 83 5.83 8.29 -16.67
N CYS A 84 4.61 8.11 -17.14
CA CYS A 84 4.38 7.65 -18.49
C CYS A 84 4.81 8.69 -19.52
N GLN A 85 5.55 8.24 -20.53
CA GLN A 85 5.87 9.09 -21.67
C GLN A 85 4.89 8.77 -22.79
N PRO A 86 4.39 9.76 -23.54
CA PRO A 86 3.36 9.52 -24.55
C PRO A 86 3.69 8.40 -25.53
N GLU A 87 4.95 8.31 -25.94
CA GLU A 87 5.38 7.29 -26.89
C GLU A 87 5.59 5.93 -26.24
N GLN A 88 5.50 5.85 -24.92
CA GLN A 88 5.72 4.62 -24.17
C GLN A 88 4.49 4.16 -23.40
N ARG A 89 3.33 4.52 -23.90
CA ARG A 89 2.07 4.17 -23.25
C ARG A 89 1.93 2.66 -23.03
N ALA A 90 2.24 1.87 -24.07
CA ALA A 90 2.12 0.42 -23.98
C ALA A 90 3.05 -0.16 -22.91
N SER A 91 4.28 0.33 -22.85
CA SER A 91 5.24 -0.11 -21.82
C SER A 91 4.77 0.24 -20.41
N PHE A 92 4.18 1.41 -20.25
CA PHE A 92 3.64 1.84 -18.97
C PHE A 92 2.49 0.93 -18.53
N LEU A 93 1.58 0.63 -19.44
CA LEU A 93 0.43 -0.24 -19.13
C LEU A 93 0.88 -1.67 -18.83
N ASP A 94 1.91 -2.15 -19.51
CA ASP A 94 2.48 -3.46 -19.22
C ASP A 94 3.08 -3.48 -17.82
N ALA A 95 3.76 -2.42 -17.41
CA ALA A 95 4.33 -2.32 -16.08
C ALA A 95 3.25 -2.28 -15.01
N VAL A 96 2.15 -1.56 -15.25
CA VAL A 96 1.00 -1.55 -14.33
C VAL A 96 0.42 -2.96 -14.22
N SER A 97 0.27 -3.64 -15.34
CA SER A 97 -0.25 -5.01 -15.36
C SER A 97 0.65 -5.98 -14.60
N ASP A 98 1.95 -5.80 -14.70
CA ASP A 98 2.91 -6.65 -13.97
C ASP A 98 2.73 -6.49 -12.45
N CYS A 99 2.42 -5.28 -12.00
CA CYS A 99 2.15 -5.06 -10.58
C CYS A 99 0.88 -5.78 -10.13
N ASP A 100 -0.11 -5.90 -11.02
CA ASP A 100 -1.34 -6.65 -10.71
C ASP A 100 -1.08 -8.15 -10.62
N GLY A 101 0.07 -8.61 -11.04
CA GLY A 101 0.44 -10.03 -10.99
C GLY A 101 0.67 -10.56 -9.59
N TYR A 102 0.71 -9.70 -8.57
CA TYR A 102 0.76 -10.13 -7.18
C TYR A 102 -0.67 -10.38 -6.71
N PHE A 103 -1.15 -11.60 -6.93
CA PHE A 103 -2.55 -11.92 -6.72
C PHE A 103 -2.92 -12.09 -5.25
N ILE A 104 -4.08 -11.57 -4.90
CA ILE A 104 -4.70 -11.79 -3.59
C ILE A 104 -5.89 -12.71 -3.78
N SER A 105 -6.39 -13.27 -2.69
CA SER A 105 -7.56 -14.15 -2.74
C SER A 105 -8.79 -13.39 -3.22
N ASN A 106 -9.72 -14.10 -3.83
CA ASN A 106 -10.97 -13.48 -4.28
C ASN A 106 -11.74 -12.85 -3.12
N THR A 107 -11.68 -13.48 -1.95
CA THR A 107 -12.36 -12.95 -0.76
C THR A 107 -11.76 -11.59 -0.36
N CYS A 108 -10.45 -11.50 -0.35
CA CYS A 108 -9.77 -10.24 -0.03
C CYS A 108 -10.07 -9.19 -1.09
N GLU A 109 -9.96 -9.55 -2.35
CA GLU A 109 -10.21 -8.62 -3.45
C GLU A 109 -11.61 -8.03 -3.39
N ALA A 110 -12.62 -8.86 -3.21
CA ALA A 110 -13.99 -8.40 -3.14
C ALA A 110 -14.25 -7.53 -1.91
N ALA A 111 -13.49 -7.72 -0.86
CA ALA A 111 -13.69 -6.99 0.38
C ALA A 111 -13.12 -5.57 0.33
N ILE A 112 -11.97 -5.39 -0.33
CA ILE A 112 -11.25 -4.13 -0.27
C ILE A 112 -11.36 -3.26 -1.53
N TYR A 113 -11.80 -3.81 -2.67
CA TYR A 113 -11.98 -3.07 -3.92
C TYR A 113 -13.46 -2.83 -4.28
#